data_2ba8f7363293d918882d809a91d19a10
#
_entry.id   2ba8f7363293d918882d809a91d19a10
#
_cell.length_a   1.000
_cell.length_b   1.000
_cell.length_c   1.000
_cell.angle_alpha   90.00
_cell.angle_beta   90.00
_cell.angle_gamma   90.00
#
_symmetry.space_group_name_H-M   'P 1'
#
loop_
_entity.id
_entity.type
_entity.pdbx_description
1 polymer ?
#
loop_
_entity_poly.entity_id
_entity_poly.type
_entity_poly.pdbx_seq_one_letter_code
_entity_poly.pdbx_strand_id
1 'polypeptide(L)'
;MSDVHTHVQEFFTARAADWDAKFPDDDPAYAAAVAALGLREGDRVLDAGCGTGRALTPLRAAVGPSGLVLGADLTPAMLQAAVRAGRDRDGLLLLADVAALPLRTESLDAVFAAGLIAHLPHPAENLRELARVVRPGGLLALFHPVGRAALAARQGRRITPADLRAEANLGPLLAGSGWRMTSYVDEDTRFLALAVREG
;
A
#
# COMPACT_ATOMS: atom_id res chain seq x y z
N MET A 1 10.24 15.20 -12.91
CA MET A 1 9.50 13.91 -12.88
C MET A 1 10.18 12.97 -13.86
N SER A 2 10.51 11.75 -13.46
CA SER A 2 11.12 10.77 -14.37
C SER A 2 10.06 10.24 -15.36
N ASP A 3 10.48 9.77 -16.54
CA ASP A 3 9.58 9.18 -17.56
C ASP A 3 8.72 8.04 -16.98
N VAL A 4 9.24 7.31 -15.98
CA VAL A 4 8.54 6.21 -15.32
C VAL A 4 7.35 6.71 -14.50
N HIS A 5 7.50 7.83 -13.75
CA HIS A 5 6.39 8.42 -12.99
C HIS A 5 5.26 8.89 -13.89
N THR A 6 5.60 9.50 -15.04
CA THR A 6 4.62 9.93 -16.02
C THR A 6 3.81 8.76 -16.56
N HIS A 7 4.48 7.66 -16.91
CA HIS A 7 3.82 6.46 -17.43
C HIS A 7 2.89 5.79 -16.39
N VAL A 8 3.32 5.72 -15.13
CA VAL A 8 2.48 5.20 -14.03
C VAL A 8 1.24 6.08 -13.83
N GLN A 9 1.40 7.41 -13.79
CA GLN A 9 0.28 8.35 -13.67
C GLN A 9 -0.71 8.23 -14.84
N GLU A 10 -0.24 8.17 -16.07
CA GLU A 10 -1.08 8.02 -17.27
C GLU A 10 -1.89 6.72 -17.20
N PHE A 11 -1.22 5.60 -16.83
CA PHE A 11 -1.87 4.30 -16.69
C PHE A 11 -3.03 4.33 -15.69
N PHE A 12 -2.82 4.92 -14.51
CA PHE A 12 -3.86 4.99 -13.46
C PHE A 12 -4.89 6.07 -13.75
N THR A 13 -4.51 7.21 -14.33
CA THR A 13 -5.45 8.27 -14.75
C THR A 13 -6.51 7.73 -15.70
N ALA A 14 -6.10 6.96 -16.71
CA ALA A 14 -7.04 6.39 -17.69
C ALA A 14 -8.01 5.35 -17.09
N ARG A 15 -7.75 4.86 -15.88
CA ARG A 15 -8.53 3.78 -15.22
C ARG A 15 -9.29 4.23 -13.97
N ALA A 16 -9.00 5.43 -13.47
CA ALA A 16 -9.50 5.91 -12.18
C ALA A 16 -11.04 5.96 -12.09
N ALA A 17 -11.71 6.32 -13.18
CA ALA A 17 -13.15 6.45 -13.21
C ALA A 17 -13.89 5.12 -12.98
N ASP A 18 -13.36 4.04 -13.53
CA ASP A 18 -13.99 2.70 -13.51
C ASP A 18 -13.29 1.72 -12.57
N TRP A 19 -12.31 2.19 -11.78
CA TRP A 19 -11.46 1.32 -10.98
C TRP A 19 -12.27 0.44 -10.03
N ASP A 20 -13.13 1.04 -9.24
CA ASP A 20 -13.93 0.31 -8.24
C ASP A 20 -14.95 -0.63 -8.89
N ALA A 21 -15.53 -0.24 -10.02
CA ALA A 21 -16.46 -1.08 -10.77
C ALA A 21 -15.82 -2.34 -11.36
N LYS A 22 -14.50 -2.31 -11.61
CA LYS A 22 -13.75 -3.48 -12.09
C LYS A 22 -13.42 -4.49 -10.99
N PHE A 23 -13.48 -4.07 -9.73
CA PHE A 23 -13.06 -4.86 -8.58
C PHE A 23 -14.10 -4.75 -7.44
N PRO A 24 -15.39 -5.08 -7.69
CA PRO A 24 -16.46 -4.81 -6.73
C PRO A 24 -16.35 -5.61 -5.43
N ASP A 25 -15.71 -6.78 -5.49
CA ASP A 25 -15.70 -7.77 -4.40
C ASP A 25 -14.43 -7.72 -3.52
N ASP A 26 -13.55 -6.73 -3.73
CA ASP A 26 -12.25 -6.69 -3.03
C ASP A 26 -12.34 -6.15 -1.58
N ASP A 27 -13.39 -5.43 -1.20
CA ASP A 27 -13.50 -4.75 0.10
C ASP A 27 -13.32 -5.69 1.31
N PRO A 28 -13.87 -6.92 1.35
CA PRO A 28 -13.61 -7.85 2.45
C PRO A 28 -12.13 -8.26 2.57
N ALA A 29 -11.42 -8.36 1.44
CA ALA A 29 -9.99 -8.70 1.44
C ALA A 29 -9.14 -7.54 2.01
N TYR A 30 -9.50 -6.29 1.70
CA TYR A 30 -8.89 -5.09 2.30
C TYR A 30 -9.12 -5.06 3.81
N ALA A 31 -10.35 -5.28 4.27
CA ALA A 31 -10.68 -5.30 5.69
C ALA A 31 -9.89 -6.38 6.45
N ALA A 32 -9.79 -7.58 5.88
CA ALA A 32 -9.01 -8.67 6.46
C ALA A 32 -7.50 -8.37 6.52
N ALA A 33 -6.95 -7.73 5.48
CA ALA A 33 -5.53 -7.34 5.45
C ALA A 33 -5.22 -6.23 6.46
N VAL A 34 -6.11 -5.24 6.61
CA VAL A 34 -5.98 -4.20 7.64
C VAL A 34 -6.07 -4.79 9.04
N ALA A 35 -7.00 -5.72 9.29
CA ALA A 35 -7.08 -6.41 10.58
C ALA A 35 -5.81 -7.20 10.91
N ALA A 36 -5.18 -7.84 9.91
CA ALA A 36 -3.93 -8.57 10.09
C ALA A 36 -2.73 -7.66 10.39
N LEU A 37 -2.76 -6.38 10.02
CA LEU A 37 -1.72 -5.42 10.34
C LEU A 37 -1.61 -5.15 11.84
N GLY A 38 -2.70 -5.31 12.61
CA GLY A 38 -2.69 -5.24 14.08
C GLY A 38 -2.61 -3.81 14.62
N LEU A 39 -3.24 -2.86 13.94
CA LEU A 39 -3.35 -1.47 14.39
C LEU A 39 -4.10 -1.36 15.73
N ARG A 40 -3.79 -0.29 16.46
CA ARG A 40 -4.43 0.04 17.75
C ARG A 40 -5.21 1.34 17.63
N GLU A 41 -6.17 1.53 18.50
CA GLU A 41 -6.84 2.81 18.64
C GLU A 41 -5.82 3.93 18.92
N GLY A 42 -5.95 5.03 18.20
CA GLY A 42 -5.04 6.17 18.27
C GLY A 42 -3.83 6.11 17.35
N ASP A 43 -3.56 4.97 16.70
CA ASP A 43 -2.43 4.86 15.76
C ASP A 43 -2.57 5.83 14.58
N ARG A 44 -1.41 6.20 14.04
CA ARG A 44 -1.26 7.07 12.87
C ARG A 44 -0.78 6.22 11.70
N VAL A 45 -1.64 6.04 10.71
CA VAL A 45 -1.39 5.13 9.59
C VAL A 45 -1.43 5.85 8.25
N LEU A 46 -0.54 5.45 7.35
CA LEU A 46 -0.50 5.87 5.95
C LEU A 46 -0.97 4.71 5.06
N ASP A 47 -1.95 4.97 4.19
CA ASP A 47 -2.23 4.16 3.01
C ASP A 47 -1.37 4.70 1.85
N ALA A 48 -0.26 4.02 1.57
CA ALA A 48 0.71 4.41 0.56
C ALA A 48 0.32 3.86 -0.82
N GLY A 49 0.12 4.75 -1.78
CA GLY A 49 -0.48 4.42 -3.07
C GLY A 49 -1.96 4.09 -2.90
N CYS A 50 -2.70 4.95 -2.18
CA CYS A 50 -4.07 4.67 -1.75
C CYS A 50 -5.08 4.52 -2.91
N GLY A 51 -4.75 4.97 -4.11
CA GLY A 51 -5.61 4.91 -5.27
C GLY A 51 -6.97 5.56 -5.00
N THR A 52 -8.04 4.78 -5.20
CA THR A 52 -9.41 5.22 -4.90
C THR A 52 -9.76 5.17 -3.41
N GLY A 53 -8.81 4.84 -2.51
CA GLY A 53 -8.96 4.90 -1.05
C GLY A 53 -9.71 3.73 -0.42
N ARG A 54 -9.68 2.53 -1.00
CA ARG A 54 -10.40 1.35 -0.47
C ARG A 54 -9.98 0.95 0.94
N ALA A 55 -8.71 1.16 1.31
CA ALA A 55 -8.23 0.85 2.64
C ALA A 55 -8.63 1.91 3.70
N LEU A 56 -9.01 3.13 3.31
CA LEU A 56 -9.24 4.22 4.26
C LEU A 56 -10.34 3.90 5.27
N THR A 57 -11.48 3.36 4.83
CA THR A 57 -12.58 2.98 5.72
C THR A 57 -12.18 1.90 6.74
N PRO A 58 -11.62 0.75 6.36
CA PRO A 58 -11.18 -0.23 7.36
C PRO A 58 -10.01 0.27 8.22
N LEU A 59 -9.10 1.12 7.70
CA LEU A 59 -8.05 1.75 8.51
C LEU A 59 -8.64 2.68 9.56
N ARG A 60 -9.62 3.53 9.18
CA ARG A 60 -10.33 4.40 10.12
C ARG A 60 -11.04 3.60 11.21
N ALA A 61 -11.69 2.50 10.85
CA ALA A 61 -12.33 1.62 11.81
C ALA A 61 -11.32 1.01 12.80
N ALA A 62 -10.11 0.66 12.33
CA ALA A 62 -9.07 0.06 13.15
C ALA A 62 -8.42 1.05 14.13
N VAL A 63 -8.13 2.29 13.69
CA VAL A 63 -7.46 3.28 14.54
C VAL A 63 -8.43 4.14 15.36
N GLY A 64 -9.73 4.04 15.13
CA GLY A 64 -10.76 4.77 15.86
C GLY A 64 -10.71 6.30 15.64
N PRO A 65 -11.55 7.06 16.35
CA PRO A 65 -11.68 8.51 16.14
C PRO A 65 -10.44 9.30 16.59
N SER A 66 -9.66 8.78 17.53
CA SER A 66 -8.43 9.41 18.04
C SER A 66 -7.21 9.19 17.13
N GLY A 67 -7.28 8.21 16.22
CA GLY A 67 -6.20 7.91 15.28
C GLY A 67 -6.14 8.85 14.08
N LEU A 68 -5.07 8.75 13.32
CA LEU A 68 -4.88 9.48 12.06
C LEU A 68 -4.79 8.51 10.89
N VAL A 69 -5.59 8.72 9.85
CA VAL A 69 -5.49 8.01 8.58
C VAL A 69 -5.11 8.99 7.49
N LEU A 70 -4.01 8.72 6.80
CA LEU A 70 -3.55 9.46 5.62
C LEU A 70 -3.61 8.53 4.41
N GLY A 71 -4.11 9.03 3.28
CA GLY A 71 -4.02 8.34 1.99
C GLY A 71 -3.14 9.14 1.04
N ALA A 72 -2.01 8.60 0.61
CA ALA A 72 -1.13 9.26 -0.37
C ALA A 72 -1.17 8.54 -1.72
N ASP A 73 -1.35 9.29 -2.79
CA ASP A 73 -1.24 8.78 -4.16
C ASP A 73 -0.58 9.81 -5.08
N LEU A 74 0.16 9.35 -6.06
CA LEU A 74 0.82 10.19 -7.06
C LEU A 74 -0.17 10.70 -8.13
N THR A 75 -1.32 10.03 -8.30
CA THR A 75 -2.27 10.22 -9.40
C THR A 75 -3.47 11.06 -8.95
N PRO A 76 -3.61 12.33 -9.41
CA PRO A 76 -4.73 13.19 -9.02
C PRO A 76 -6.10 12.58 -9.34
N ALA A 77 -6.24 11.86 -10.46
CA ALA A 77 -7.49 11.24 -10.86
C ALA A 77 -7.95 10.13 -9.89
N MET A 78 -7.01 9.41 -9.27
CA MET A 78 -7.29 8.41 -8.23
C MET A 78 -7.82 9.07 -6.96
N LEU A 79 -7.18 10.14 -6.49
CA LEU A 79 -7.65 10.90 -5.32
C LEU A 79 -9.02 11.52 -5.56
N GLN A 80 -9.28 12.05 -6.76
CA GLN A 80 -10.60 12.54 -7.13
C GLN A 80 -11.66 11.42 -7.11
N ALA A 81 -11.30 10.21 -7.53
CA ALA A 81 -12.20 9.05 -7.43
C ALA A 81 -12.46 8.67 -5.96
N ALA A 82 -11.46 8.72 -5.08
CA ALA A 82 -11.63 8.53 -3.65
C ALA A 82 -12.62 9.55 -3.04
N VAL A 83 -12.51 10.84 -3.40
CA VAL A 83 -13.44 11.90 -2.97
C VAL A 83 -14.86 11.62 -3.50
N ARG A 84 -15.01 11.26 -4.78
CA ARG A 84 -16.33 10.91 -5.33
C ARG A 84 -16.98 9.72 -4.62
N ALA A 85 -16.17 8.77 -4.16
CA ALA A 85 -16.63 7.62 -3.36
C ALA A 85 -16.89 7.98 -1.88
N GLY A 86 -16.63 9.24 -1.44
CA GLY A 86 -16.84 9.72 -0.06
C GLY A 86 -15.80 9.22 0.94
N ARG A 87 -14.68 8.65 0.48
CA ARG A 87 -13.64 8.04 1.32
C ARG A 87 -12.70 9.07 1.97
N ASP A 88 -12.73 10.32 1.52
CA ASP A 88 -12.09 11.48 2.15
C ASP A 88 -12.64 11.80 3.55
N ARG A 89 -13.78 11.21 3.93
CA ARG A 89 -14.35 11.29 5.28
C ARG A 89 -13.60 10.40 6.28
N ASP A 90 -12.97 9.33 5.79
CA ASP A 90 -12.29 8.33 6.61
C ASP A 90 -10.78 8.60 6.74
N GLY A 91 -10.22 9.43 5.86
CA GLY A 91 -8.79 9.77 5.87
C GLY A 91 -8.47 11.05 5.10
N LEU A 92 -7.39 11.70 5.47
CA LEU A 92 -6.86 12.87 4.75
C LEU A 92 -6.15 12.41 3.48
N LEU A 93 -6.51 12.97 2.33
CA LEU A 93 -5.91 12.64 1.04
C LEU A 93 -4.75 13.58 0.73
N LEU A 94 -3.64 13.01 0.29
CA LEU A 94 -2.40 13.71 -0.01
C LEU A 94 -1.93 13.35 -1.43
N LEU A 95 -1.78 14.36 -2.28
CA LEU A 95 -1.11 14.20 -3.56
C LEU A 95 0.40 14.19 -3.32
N ALA A 96 1.00 13.01 -3.30
CA ALA A 96 2.42 12.86 -3.01
C ALA A 96 3.03 11.62 -3.68
N ASP A 97 4.33 11.72 -3.93
CA ASP A 97 5.16 10.58 -4.32
C ASP A 97 5.63 9.85 -3.07
N VAL A 98 5.44 8.53 -3.03
CA VAL A 98 5.92 7.69 -1.92
C VAL A 98 7.46 7.60 -1.85
N ALA A 99 8.16 8.09 -2.88
CA ALA A 99 9.61 8.23 -2.86
C ALA A 99 10.10 9.46 -2.06
N ALA A 100 9.21 10.43 -1.80
CA ALA A 100 9.55 11.69 -1.11
C ALA A 100 8.31 12.25 -0.38
N LEU A 101 7.91 11.57 0.69
CA LEU A 101 6.74 11.94 1.47
C LEU A 101 6.96 13.23 2.26
N PRO A 102 6.04 14.22 2.19
CA PRO A 102 6.14 15.45 2.97
C PRO A 102 5.73 15.23 4.44
N LEU A 103 6.26 14.16 5.04
CA LEU A 103 6.00 13.76 6.42
C LEU A 103 7.29 13.76 7.21
N ARG A 104 7.18 14.06 8.51
CA ARG A 104 8.31 14.03 9.42
C ARG A 104 8.81 12.61 9.65
N THR A 105 10.10 12.45 9.88
CA THR A 105 10.70 11.20 10.34
C THR A 105 9.97 10.71 11.59
N GLU A 106 9.69 9.39 11.64
CA GLU A 106 9.10 8.70 12.80
C GLU A 106 7.76 9.27 13.27
N SER A 107 6.99 9.81 12.33
CA SER A 107 5.71 10.46 12.65
C SER A 107 4.50 9.53 12.53
N LEU A 108 4.69 8.30 12.06
CA LEU A 108 3.64 7.30 11.86
C LEU A 108 3.90 6.03 12.66
N ASP A 109 2.82 5.32 12.99
CA ASP A 109 2.85 4.01 13.64
C ASP A 109 2.85 2.86 12.62
N ALA A 110 2.23 3.07 11.46
CA ALA A 110 2.14 2.04 10.43
C ALA A 110 1.99 2.60 9.00
N VAL A 111 2.33 1.73 8.04
CA VAL A 111 2.01 1.89 6.60
C VAL A 111 1.26 0.67 6.11
N PHE A 112 0.19 0.91 5.38
CA PHE A 112 -0.50 -0.06 4.53
C PHE A 112 -0.23 0.28 3.07
N ALA A 113 0.08 -0.70 2.23
CA ALA A 113 0.39 -0.47 0.82
C ALA A 113 -0.23 -1.59 -0.05
N ALA A 114 -1.36 -1.27 -0.70
CA ALA A 114 -2.05 -2.21 -1.56
C ALA A 114 -1.63 -2.05 -3.03
N GLY A 115 -1.14 -3.14 -3.65
CA GLY A 115 -0.76 -3.14 -5.07
C GLY A 115 0.48 -2.29 -5.41
N LEU A 116 1.05 -1.56 -4.47
CA LEU A 116 2.05 -0.52 -4.70
C LEU A 116 3.39 -1.05 -5.19
N ILE A 117 3.94 -2.09 -4.54
CA ILE A 117 5.36 -2.49 -4.73
C ILE A 117 5.71 -2.84 -6.17
N ALA A 118 4.74 -3.34 -6.96
CA ALA A 118 4.94 -3.70 -8.36
C ALA A 118 5.07 -2.48 -9.30
N HIS A 119 4.74 -1.30 -8.82
CA HIS A 119 4.73 -0.04 -9.56
C HIS A 119 5.86 0.91 -9.13
N LEU A 120 6.67 0.52 -8.16
CA LEU A 120 7.78 1.34 -7.68
C LEU A 120 9.00 1.18 -8.60
N PRO A 121 9.54 2.27 -9.17
CA PRO A 121 10.72 2.21 -10.02
C PRO A 121 11.99 1.85 -9.24
N HIS A 122 12.07 2.28 -7.98
CA HIS A 122 13.19 2.07 -7.07
C HIS A 122 12.71 1.48 -5.73
N PRO A 123 12.29 0.19 -5.68
CA PRO A 123 11.61 -0.37 -4.52
C PRO A 123 12.38 -0.23 -3.21
N ALA A 124 13.72 -0.41 -3.23
CA ALA A 124 14.55 -0.27 -2.04
C ALA A 124 14.56 1.15 -1.49
N GLU A 125 14.62 2.17 -2.35
CA GLU A 125 14.60 3.59 -1.94
C GLU A 125 13.24 3.97 -1.38
N ASN A 126 12.17 3.55 -2.06
CA ASN A 126 10.80 3.81 -1.61
C ASN A 126 10.51 3.13 -0.26
N LEU A 127 10.96 1.88 -0.06
CA LEU A 127 10.81 1.19 1.23
C LEU A 127 11.62 1.87 2.35
N ARG A 128 12.81 2.44 2.06
CA ARG A 128 13.55 3.26 3.03
C ARG A 128 12.82 4.55 3.37
N GLU A 129 12.17 5.19 2.40
CA GLU A 129 11.36 6.38 2.66
C GLU A 129 10.15 6.04 3.54
N LEU A 130 9.47 4.91 3.29
CA LEU A 130 8.43 4.41 4.18
C LEU A 130 8.98 4.12 5.59
N ALA A 131 10.19 3.52 5.70
CA ALA A 131 10.85 3.30 6.98
C ALA A 131 11.20 4.63 7.69
N ARG A 132 11.61 5.66 6.95
CA ARG A 132 11.91 6.98 7.53
C ARG A 132 10.70 7.58 8.24
N VAL A 133 9.51 7.50 7.65
CA VAL A 133 8.30 8.13 8.21
C VAL A 133 7.66 7.33 9.33
N VAL A 134 7.93 6.02 9.41
CA VAL A 134 7.42 5.14 10.46
C VAL A 134 8.41 5.10 11.65
N ARG A 135 7.92 5.11 12.88
CA ARG A 135 8.76 4.97 14.09
C ARG A 135 9.38 3.57 14.20
N PRO A 136 10.50 3.40 14.91
CA PRO A 136 11.02 2.08 15.26
C PRO A 136 9.96 1.20 15.92
N GLY A 137 9.88 -0.07 15.50
CA GLY A 137 8.84 -1.00 15.94
C GLY A 137 7.47 -0.78 15.30
N GLY A 138 7.33 0.21 14.42
CA GLY A 138 6.10 0.42 13.64
C GLY A 138 5.94 -0.62 12.53
N LEU A 139 4.76 -0.65 11.92
CA LEU A 139 4.28 -1.76 11.11
C LEU A 139 4.22 -1.42 9.61
N LEU A 140 4.42 -2.42 8.77
CA LEU A 140 4.21 -2.35 7.32
C LEU A 140 3.38 -3.55 6.86
N ALA A 141 2.34 -3.29 6.04
CA ALA A 141 1.67 -4.32 5.26
C ALA A 141 1.84 -4.04 3.76
N LEU A 142 2.37 -5.02 3.03
CA LEU A 142 2.33 -5.06 1.58
C LEU A 142 1.25 -6.05 1.17
N PHE A 143 0.22 -5.59 0.49
CA PHE A 143 -1.01 -6.34 0.23
C PHE A 143 -1.38 -6.32 -1.25
N HIS A 144 -2.05 -7.40 -1.70
CA HIS A 144 -2.81 -7.42 -2.94
C HIS A 144 -3.99 -8.41 -2.79
N PRO A 145 -5.23 -8.06 -3.23
CA PRO A 145 -6.42 -8.91 -3.05
C PRO A 145 -6.39 -10.21 -3.87
N VAL A 146 -5.34 -10.42 -4.66
CA VAL A 146 -5.11 -11.63 -5.45
C VAL A 146 -3.66 -12.04 -5.28
N GLY A 147 -3.40 -13.32 -5.04
CA GLY A 147 -2.05 -13.86 -4.94
C GLY A 147 -1.27 -13.81 -6.25
N ARG A 148 0.05 -13.93 -6.17
CA ARG A 148 0.95 -13.73 -7.31
C ARG A 148 0.65 -14.66 -8.48
N ALA A 149 0.42 -15.95 -8.21
CA ALA A 149 0.14 -16.95 -9.24
C ALA A 149 -1.18 -16.67 -9.97
N ALA A 150 -2.25 -16.44 -9.20
CA ALA A 150 -3.56 -16.14 -9.72
C ALA A 150 -3.58 -14.82 -10.51
N LEU A 151 -2.87 -13.78 -10.01
CA LEU A 151 -2.75 -12.50 -10.71
C LEU A 151 -2.00 -12.64 -12.03
N ALA A 152 -0.88 -13.38 -12.06
CA ALA A 152 -0.13 -13.63 -13.28
C ALA A 152 -0.98 -14.38 -14.31
N ALA A 153 -1.72 -15.40 -13.86
CA ALA A 153 -2.63 -16.17 -14.73
C ALA A 153 -3.75 -15.29 -15.33
N ARG A 154 -4.39 -14.43 -14.50
CA ARG A 154 -5.41 -13.46 -14.97
C ARG A 154 -4.88 -12.50 -16.03
N GLN A 155 -3.58 -12.21 -16.00
CA GLN A 155 -2.90 -11.30 -16.94
C GLN A 155 -2.23 -12.04 -18.11
N GLY A 156 -2.45 -13.35 -18.26
CA GLY A 156 -1.82 -14.19 -19.30
C GLY A 156 -0.30 -14.29 -19.16
N ARG A 157 0.24 -14.05 -17.97
CA ARG A 157 1.68 -14.08 -17.65
C ARG A 157 2.01 -15.29 -16.79
N ARG A 158 3.29 -15.66 -16.75
CA ARG A 158 3.83 -16.64 -15.80
C ARG A 158 4.58 -15.90 -14.69
N ILE A 159 4.57 -16.47 -13.48
CA ILE A 159 5.46 -16.03 -12.40
C ILE A 159 6.89 -16.26 -12.85
N THR A 160 7.75 -15.30 -12.56
CA THR A 160 9.19 -15.42 -12.79
C THR A 160 9.94 -15.45 -11.45
N PRO A 161 11.14 -16.06 -11.41
CA PRO A 161 12.00 -15.98 -10.21
C PRO A 161 12.34 -14.55 -9.78
N ALA A 162 12.26 -13.59 -10.68
CA ALA A 162 12.55 -12.17 -10.42
C ALA A 162 11.34 -11.38 -9.85
N ASP A 163 10.18 -12.00 -9.60
CA ASP A 163 9.04 -11.32 -8.98
C ASP A 163 9.45 -10.79 -7.60
N LEU A 164 9.41 -9.47 -7.42
CA LEU A 164 9.79 -8.80 -6.16
C LEU A 164 8.96 -9.25 -4.96
N ARG A 165 7.73 -9.72 -5.20
CA ARG A 165 6.84 -10.21 -4.15
C ARG A 165 7.11 -11.66 -3.77
N ALA A 166 8.02 -12.40 -4.49
CA ALA A 166 8.45 -13.72 -4.04
C ALA A 166 9.15 -13.59 -2.69
N GLU A 167 8.85 -14.49 -1.74
CA GLU A 167 9.40 -14.45 -0.39
C GLU A 167 10.93 -14.36 -0.40
N ALA A 168 11.58 -15.16 -1.28
CA ALA A 168 13.04 -15.19 -1.44
C ALA A 168 13.63 -13.85 -1.91
N ASN A 169 12.87 -13.00 -2.60
CA ASN A 169 13.29 -11.68 -3.06
C ASN A 169 12.84 -10.57 -2.10
N LEU A 170 11.61 -10.69 -1.59
CA LEU A 170 11.00 -9.67 -0.74
C LEU A 170 11.69 -9.58 0.62
N GLY A 171 12.02 -10.72 1.23
CA GLY A 171 12.70 -10.74 2.54
C GLY A 171 14.01 -9.95 2.55
N PRO A 172 14.97 -10.26 1.66
CA PRO A 172 16.21 -9.49 1.54
C PRO A 172 16.01 -8.02 1.17
N LEU A 173 15.02 -7.71 0.30
CA LEU A 173 14.69 -6.34 -0.07
C LEU A 173 14.20 -5.54 1.14
N LEU A 174 13.30 -6.09 1.93
CA LEU A 174 12.80 -5.49 3.17
C LEU A 174 13.94 -5.28 4.18
N ALA A 175 14.74 -6.32 4.43
CA ALA A 175 15.87 -6.24 5.36
C ALA A 175 16.88 -5.15 4.95
N GLY A 176 17.23 -5.06 3.66
CA GLY A 176 18.09 -4.00 3.12
C GLY A 176 17.48 -2.59 3.13
N SER A 177 16.22 -2.47 3.52
CA SER A 177 15.45 -1.22 3.53
C SER A 177 14.94 -0.82 4.93
N GLY A 178 15.43 -1.47 6.00
CA GLY A 178 15.09 -1.15 7.39
C GLY A 178 13.82 -1.83 7.92
N TRP A 179 13.40 -2.94 7.29
CA TRP A 179 12.23 -3.70 7.68
C TRP A 179 12.57 -5.17 7.93
N ARG A 180 12.05 -5.75 8.99
CA ARG A 180 12.11 -7.19 9.25
C ARG A 180 10.74 -7.82 8.96
N MET A 181 10.69 -8.67 7.95
CA MET A 181 9.46 -9.41 7.60
C MET A 181 9.06 -10.35 8.76
N THR A 182 7.79 -10.32 9.14
CA THR A 182 7.24 -11.09 10.27
C THR A 182 6.22 -12.13 9.84
N SER A 183 5.59 -11.92 8.68
CA SER A 183 4.62 -12.85 8.11
C SER A 183 4.63 -12.74 6.59
N TYR A 184 4.38 -13.86 5.92
CA TYR A 184 4.26 -13.93 4.48
C TYR A 184 3.15 -14.93 4.10
N VAL A 185 2.19 -14.47 3.30
CA VAL A 185 1.08 -15.26 2.77
C VAL A 185 0.96 -14.96 1.28
N ASP A 186 0.95 -15.99 0.44
CA ASP A 186 0.73 -15.90 -1.00
C ASP A 186 -0.17 -17.06 -1.44
N GLU A 187 -1.47 -16.82 -1.37
CA GLU A 187 -2.56 -17.74 -1.74
C GLU A 187 -3.29 -17.17 -2.96
N ASP A 188 -4.07 -17.98 -3.66
CA ASP A 188 -4.82 -17.50 -4.84
C ASP A 188 -5.71 -16.29 -4.51
N THR A 189 -6.23 -16.22 -3.30
CA THR A 189 -7.16 -15.21 -2.82
C THR A 189 -6.52 -13.96 -2.24
N ARG A 190 -5.20 -13.97 -1.98
CA ARG A 190 -4.46 -12.81 -1.46
C ARG A 190 -2.94 -13.00 -1.50
N PHE A 191 -2.26 -11.88 -1.59
CA PHE A 191 -0.87 -11.71 -1.19
C PHE A 191 -0.82 -10.76 0.00
N LEU A 192 -0.11 -11.14 1.08
CA LEU A 192 0.10 -10.29 2.24
C LEU A 192 1.49 -10.56 2.85
N ALA A 193 2.32 -9.54 2.93
CA ALA A 193 3.56 -9.57 3.69
C ALA A 193 3.50 -8.51 4.79
N LEU A 194 3.77 -8.91 6.02
CA LEU A 194 3.84 -8.03 7.17
C LEU A 194 5.31 -7.87 7.59
N ALA A 195 5.66 -6.65 7.99
CA ALA A 195 6.99 -6.35 8.48
C ALA A 195 6.94 -5.34 9.64
N VAL A 196 8.01 -5.33 10.42
CA VAL A 196 8.24 -4.39 11.51
C VAL A 196 9.48 -3.56 11.18
N ARG A 197 9.42 -2.24 11.38
CA ARG A 197 10.58 -1.37 11.23
C ARG A 197 11.64 -1.70 12.28
N GLU A 198 12.83 -1.95 11.82
CA GLU A 198 14.01 -2.09 12.69
C GLU A 198 14.50 -0.71 13.15
N GLY A 199 15.13 -0.66 14.31
CA GLY A 199 15.65 0.59 14.91
C GLY A 199 16.92 1.08 14.24
#